data_550c91247da8897afad70234f025309b
#
_entry.id   550c91247da8897afad70234f025309b
#
_cell.length_a   1.000
_cell.length_b   1.000
_cell.length_c   1.000
_cell.angle_alpha   90.00
_cell.angle_beta   90.00
_cell.angle_gamma   90.00
#
_symmetry.space_group_name_H-M   'P 1'
#
loop_
_entity.id
_entity.type
_entity.pdbx_description
1 polymer ?
#
loop_
_entity_poly.entity_id
_entity_poly.type
_entity_poly.pdbx_seq_one_letter_code
_entity_poly.pdbx_strand_id
1 'polypeptide(L)'
;MAFTCLDASATGLSALTTNLNVIANNLANANTDGFKASRVNFQDLMYLEQRQPGLENTVGDLNPTGLYTGVGTRVSGTQLDLREGPLVSTDQPLDVAISGSGFFVVEVEDTYTNGLAYTRAGNFALNAEREIVLANDQGRRLVPSIEVPWGIPEYAINITNDGSVQVSYGEVFEEIGQLELAIFANPAGLTPIGGNLYTESVASGEVAIGLPTENGRGTMIQNFLEASNIDPVTELVDLINTQRAFEFNSQSLKAADEVLQIVANLRRYG
;
A
#
# COMPACT_ATOMS: atom_id res chain seq x y z
N MET A 1 -32.28 -10.94 -18.47
CA MET A 1 -31.33 -11.91 -17.90
C MET A 1 -29.98 -11.96 -18.64
N ALA A 2 -29.92 -12.04 -19.97
CA ALA A 2 -28.64 -12.06 -20.69
C ALA A 2 -27.81 -10.77 -20.48
N PHE A 3 -28.44 -9.61 -20.40
CA PHE A 3 -27.75 -8.32 -20.14
C PHE A 3 -27.16 -8.25 -18.74
N THR A 4 -27.86 -8.74 -17.72
CA THR A 4 -27.33 -8.76 -16.33
C THR A 4 -26.13 -9.68 -16.18
N CYS A 5 -26.06 -10.80 -16.92
CA CYS A 5 -24.90 -11.65 -16.95
C CYS A 5 -23.69 -10.99 -17.63
N LEU A 6 -23.91 -10.24 -18.74
CA LEU A 6 -22.86 -9.48 -19.41
C LEU A 6 -22.34 -8.35 -18.53
N ASP A 7 -23.23 -7.61 -17.86
CA ASP A 7 -22.85 -6.54 -16.95
C ASP A 7 -22.04 -7.07 -15.76
N ALA A 8 -22.49 -8.18 -15.14
CA ALA A 8 -21.79 -8.83 -14.03
C ALA A 8 -20.40 -9.33 -14.45
N SER A 9 -20.28 -9.95 -15.64
CA SER A 9 -18.98 -10.39 -16.16
C SER A 9 -18.06 -9.23 -16.53
N ALA A 10 -18.59 -8.16 -17.12
CA ALA A 10 -17.81 -6.98 -17.50
C ALA A 10 -17.26 -6.24 -16.26
N THR A 11 -18.10 -6.03 -15.24
CA THR A 11 -17.67 -5.43 -13.98
C THR A 11 -16.66 -6.30 -13.24
N GLY A 12 -16.86 -7.63 -13.25
CA GLY A 12 -15.92 -8.60 -12.72
C GLY A 12 -14.56 -8.55 -13.41
N LEU A 13 -14.52 -8.49 -14.74
CA LEU A 13 -13.28 -8.35 -15.52
C LEU A 13 -12.54 -7.05 -15.19
N SER A 14 -13.25 -5.92 -15.09
CA SER A 14 -12.66 -4.63 -14.70
C SER A 14 -12.04 -4.69 -13.30
N ALA A 15 -12.75 -5.28 -12.35
CA ALA A 15 -12.30 -5.43 -10.99
C ALA A 15 -11.07 -6.37 -10.88
N LEU A 16 -11.08 -7.49 -11.62
CA LEU A 16 -9.95 -8.42 -11.68
C LEU A 16 -8.73 -7.80 -12.37
N THR A 17 -8.92 -6.95 -13.39
CA THR A 17 -7.80 -6.21 -14.02
C THR A 17 -7.12 -5.29 -13.02
N THR A 18 -7.90 -4.58 -12.21
CA THR A 18 -7.34 -3.74 -11.14
C THR A 18 -6.56 -4.58 -10.12
N ASN A 19 -7.08 -5.74 -9.75
CA ASN A 19 -6.37 -6.64 -8.83
C ASN A 19 -5.06 -7.17 -9.43
N LEU A 20 -5.06 -7.57 -10.71
CA LEU A 20 -3.83 -7.98 -11.41
C LEU A 20 -2.78 -6.88 -11.41
N ASN A 21 -3.18 -5.63 -11.65
CA ASN A 21 -2.27 -4.49 -11.64
C ASN A 21 -1.66 -4.26 -10.24
N VAL A 22 -2.45 -4.40 -9.17
CA VAL A 22 -1.97 -4.25 -7.79
C VAL A 22 -1.02 -5.39 -7.42
N ILE A 23 -1.36 -6.65 -7.72
CA ILE A 23 -0.48 -7.81 -7.49
C ILE A 23 0.84 -7.66 -8.26
N ALA A 24 0.77 -7.24 -9.54
CA ALA A 24 1.96 -7.02 -10.36
C ALA A 24 2.84 -5.91 -9.78
N ASN A 25 2.25 -4.83 -9.28
CA ASN A 25 2.99 -3.76 -8.60
C ASN A 25 3.63 -4.25 -7.30
N ASN A 26 2.91 -5.01 -6.48
CA ASN A 26 3.46 -5.64 -5.28
C ASN A 26 4.68 -6.50 -5.64
N LEU A 27 4.51 -7.42 -6.59
CA LEU A 27 5.59 -8.34 -7.00
C LEU A 27 6.81 -7.60 -7.56
N ALA A 28 6.61 -6.54 -8.34
CA ALA A 28 7.69 -5.70 -8.86
C ALA A 28 8.50 -5.03 -7.75
N ASN A 29 7.85 -4.71 -6.62
CA ASN A 29 8.46 -4.05 -5.47
C ASN A 29 8.79 -5.01 -4.31
N ALA A 30 8.84 -6.31 -4.55
CA ALA A 30 9.16 -7.31 -3.52
C ALA A 30 10.58 -7.14 -2.93
N ASN A 31 11.52 -6.58 -3.70
CA ASN A 31 12.90 -6.30 -3.27
C ASN A 31 13.16 -4.81 -3.00
N THR A 32 12.10 -4.01 -2.84
CA THR A 32 12.23 -2.58 -2.58
C THR A 32 12.16 -2.34 -1.07
N ASP A 33 13.21 -1.77 -0.48
CA ASP A 33 13.28 -1.51 0.95
C ASP A 33 12.21 -0.53 1.41
N GLY A 34 11.55 -0.83 2.54
CA GLY A 34 10.47 -0.02 3.10
C GLY A 34 9.17 -0.01 2.29
N PHE A 35 9.05 -0.81 1.22
CA PHE A 35 7.81 -0.91 0.46
C PHE A 35 6.71 -1.60 1.26
N LYS A 36 5.49 -1.10 1.10
CA LYS A 36 4.28 -1.65 1.73
C LYS A 36 3.31 -2.15 0.67
N ALA A 37 2.92 -3.41 0.81
CA ALA A 37 1.97 -4.05 -0.08
C ALA A 37 0.63 -3.30 -0.12
N SER A 38 0.01 -3.29 -1.28
CA SER A 38 -1.35 -2.81 -1.45
C SER A 38 -2.28 -3.96 -1.75
N ARG A 39 -3.51 -3.90 -1.25
CA ARG A 39 -4.57 -4.86 -1.58
C ARG A 39 -5.80 -4.16 -2.12
N VAL A 40 -6.53 -4.86 -2.99
CA VAL A 40 -7.79 -4.37 -3.56
C VAL A 40 -8.95 -4.81 -2.67
N ASN A 41 -9.84 -3.87 -2.34
CA ASN A 41 -11.08 -4.14 -1.65
C ASN A 41 -12.23 -4.20 -2.66
N PHE A 42 -12.91 -5.34 -2.73
CA PHE A 42 -14.07 -5.55 -3.59
C PHE A 42 -15.35 -5.28 -2.83
N GLN A 43 -16.36 -4.82 -3.56
CA GLN A 43 -17.71 -4.63 -3.05
C GLN A 43 -18.70 -5.09 -4.10
N ASP A 44 -19.76 -5.78 -3.69
CA ASP A 44 -20.85 -6.14 -4.56
C ASP A 44 -21.67 -4.90 -4.98
N LEU A 45 -22.33 -5.01 -6.13
CA LEU A 45 -23.25 -4.00 -6.62
C LEU A 45 -24.67 -4.32 -6.17
N MET A 46 -25.59 -3.36 -6.33
CA MET A 46 -27.01 -3.51 -5.99
C MET A 46 -27.61 -4.76 -6.63
N TYR A 47 -28.57 -5.37 -5.93
CA TYR A 47 -29.33 -6.48 -6.43
C TYR A 47 -30.62 -5.99 -7.11
N LEU A 48 -30.94 -6.58 -8.25
CA LEU A 48 -32.23 -6.40 -8.89
C LEU A 48 -33.24 -7.33 -8.22
N GLU A 49 -34.24 -6.74 -7.61
CA GLU A 49 -35.35 -7.49 -7.01
C GLU A 49 -36.34 -7.88 -8.09
N GLN A 50 -36.51 -9.19 -8.32
CA GLN A 50 -37.49 -9.72 -9.27
C GLN A 50 -38.77 -10.16 -8.56
N ARG A 51 -38.69 -10.54 -7.29
CA ARG A 51 -39.82 -10.94 -6.46
C ARG A 51 -39.51 -10.69 -5.00
N GLN A 52 -40.45 -10.00 -4.33
CA GLN A 52 -40.34 -9.74 -2.90
C GLN A 52 -40.67 -10.98 -2.06
N PRO A 53 -39.99 -11.18 -0.92
CA PRO A 53 -40.38 -12.16 0.08
C PRO A 53 -41.69 -11.70 0.75
N GLY A 54 -42.50 -12.66 1.19
CA GLY A 54 -43.75 -12.35 1.89
C GLY A 54 -44.95 -12.01 1.00
N LEU A 55 -44.83 -12.13 -0.33
CA LEU A 55 -46.02 -12.04 -1.22
C LEU A 55 -46.83 -13.34 -1.14
N GLU A 56 -48.17 -13.20 -1.08
CA GLU A 56 -49.08 -14.31 -1.12
C GLU A 56 -49.06 -15.01 -2.48
N ASN A 57 -49.02 -16.31 -2.45
CA ASN A 57 -49.21 -17.17 -3.61
C ASN A 57 -50.67 -17.22 -4.01
N THR A 58 -50.99 -17.68 -5.23
CA THR A 58 -52.40 -17.91 -5.70
C THR A 58 -53.24 -18.80 -4.77
N VAL A 59 -52.62 -19.50 -3.85
CA VAL A 59 -53.23 -20.44 -2.87
C VAL A 59 -53.32 -19.80 -1.46
N GLY A 60 -52.78 -18.58 -1.25
CA GLY A 60 -52.83 -17.90 0.05
C GLY A 60 -51.62 -18.14 0.95
N ASP A 61 -50.62 -18.92 0.49
CA ASP A 61 -49.40 -19.15 1.23
C ASP A 61 -48.38 -18.01 0.97
N LEU A 62 -47.65 -17.55 2.02
CA LEU A 62 -46.62 -16.54 1.93
C LEU A 62 -45.34 -17.16 1.36
N ASN A 63 -44.75 -16.54 0.34
CA ASN A 63 -43.45 -16.91 -0.18
C ASN A 63 -42.35 -16.62 0.86
N PRO A 64 -41.60 -17.64 1.35
CA PRO A 64 -40.58 -17.45 2.38
C PRO A 64 -39.31 -16.75 1.84
N THR A 65 -39.07 -16.78 0.52
CA THR A 65 -37.85 -16.25 -0.09
C THR A 65 -38.14 -15.32 -1.27
N GLY A 66 -37.41 -14.20 -1.36
CA GLY A 66 -37.39 -13.33 -2.53
C GLY A 66 -36.51 -13.90 -3.65
N LEU A 67 -36.61 -13.30 -4.85
CA LEU A 67 -35.73 -13.55 -5.99
C LEU A 67 -34.93 -12.30 -6.28
N TYR A 68 -33.62 -12.35 -6.02
CA TYR A 68 -32.68 -11.25 -6.22
C TYR A 68 -31.60 -11.68 -7.22
N THR A 69 -31.26 -10.79 -8.14
CA THR A 69 -30.20 -10.99 -9.12
C THR A 69 -29.13 -9.92 -8.94
N GLY A 70 -27.89 -10.34 -8.63
CA GLY A 70 -26.75 -9.43 -8.53
C GLY A 70 -26.33 -8.89 -9.90
N VAL A 71 -25.86 -7.63 -9.96
CA VAL A 71 -25.41 -6.99 -11.19
C VAL A 71 -23.88 -6.90 -11.29
N GLY A 72 -23.16 -7.55 -10.36
CA GLY A 72 -21.70 -7.66 -10.42
C GLY A 72 -20.97 -7.10 -9.21
N THR A 73 -19.73 -6.68 -9.42
CA THR A 73 -18.81 -6.19 -8.40
C THR A 73 -18.12 -4.91 -8.83
N ARG A 74 -17.62 -4.16 -7.85
CA ARG A 74 -16.74 -3.00 -8.08
C ARG A 74 -15.55 -3.02 -7.14
N VAL A 75 -14.50 -2.35 -7.51
CA VAL A 75 -13.41 -2.00 -6.61
C VAL A 75 -13.84 -0.79 -5.79
N SER A 76 -13.86 -0.91 -4.47
CA SER A 76 -14.16 0.20 -3.56
C SER A 76 -12.92 1.06 -3.25
N GLY A 77 -11.72 0.49 -3.36
CA GLY A 77 -10.46 1.18 -3.16
C GLY A 77 -9.30 0.21 -3.02
N THR A 78 -8.10 0.76 -2.94
CA THR A 78 -6.89 0.05 -2.58
C THR A 78 -6.48 0.44 -1.16
N GLN A 79 -6.02 -0.50 -0.38
CA GLN A 79 -5.59 -0.30 1.00
C GLN A 79 -4.14 -0.73 1.16
N LEU A 80 -3.33 0.14 1.79
CA LEU A 80 -1.96 -0.21 2.17
C LEU A 80 -1.96 -1.20 3.34
N ASP A 81 -1.13 -2.22 3.25
CA ASP A 81 -0.81 -3.12 4.34
C ASP A 81 0.46 -2.62 5.04
N LEU A 82 0.29 -2.05 6.20
CA LEU A 82 1.37 -1.40 6.96
C LEU A 82 2.03 -2.33 7.98
N ARG A 83 1.79 -3.64 7.89
CA ARG A 83 2.54 -4.60 8.71
C ARG A 83 4.03 -4.42 8.47
N GLU A 84 4.79 -4.59 9.54
CA GLU A 84 6.26 -4.53 9.50
C GLU A 84 6.80 -5.65 8.61
N GLY A 85 7.74 -5.30 7.73
CA GLY A 85 8.50 -6.25 6.93
C GLY A 85 9.64 -6.86 7.75
N PRO A 86 10.30 -7.91 7.25
CA PRO A 86 11.46 -8.47 7.92
C PRO A 86 12.62 -7.46 7.94
N LEU A 87 13.29 -7.37 9.07
CA LEU A 87 14.49 -6.55 9.24
C LEU A 87 15.71 -7.31 8.73
N VAL A 88 16.45 -6.71 7.80
CA VAL A 88 17.64 -7.29 7.18
C VAL A 88 18.86 -6.48 7.56
N SER A 89 19.92 -7.14 8.08
CA SER A 89 21.20 -6.50 8.37
C SER A 89 21.94 -6.17 7.08
N THR A 90 22.43 -4.93 6.96
CA THR A 90 23.13 -4.44 5.77
C THR A 90 24.60 -4.13 6.03
N ASP A 91 25.03 -4.12 7.30
CA ASP A 91 26.36 -3.69 7.74
C ASP A 91 26.75 -2.26 7.32
N GLN A 92 25.77 -1.45 6.87
CA GLN A 92 25.98 -0.04 6.55
C GLN A 92 25.58 0.83 7.76
N PRO A 93 26.45 1.76 8.19
CA PRO A 93 26.21 2.52 9.43
C PRO A 93 25.08 3.54 9.32
N LEU A 94 24.72 3.96 8.11
CA LEU A 94 23.64 4.92 7.88
C LEU A 94 22.29 4.25 7.55
N ASP A 95 22.27 2.93 7.45
CA ASP A 95 21.02 2.19 7.27
C ASP A 95 20.30 2.05 8.63
N VAL A 96 19.07 2.52 8.69
CA VAL A 96 18.28 2.55 9.92
C VAL A 96 16.89 2.00 9.66
N ALA A 97 16.53 0.96 10.37
CA ALA A 97 15.16 0.42 10.36
C ALA A 97 14.35 0.92 11.56
N ILE A 98 13.04 1.04 11.37
CA ILE A 98 12.09 1.32 12.44
C ILE A 98 11.44 -0.01 12.85
N SER A 99 11.63 -0.44 14.09
CA SER A 99 10.88 -1.54 14.68
C SER A 99 9.66 -1.00 15.41
N GLY A 100 8.48 -1.34 14.93
CA GLY A 100 7.20 -0.83 15.42
C GLY A 100 6.58 0.26 14.52
N SER A 101 5.72 1.10 15.11
CA SER A 101 4.96 2.12 14.38
C SER A 101 5.75 3.41 14.21
N GLY A 102 5.70 4.02 13.02
CA GLY A 102 6.33 5.33 12.73
C GLY A 102 6.79 5.42 11.29
N PHE A 103 7.15 6.60 10.86
CA PHE A 103 7.72 6.90 9.55
C PHE A 103 8.83 7.92 9.73
N PHE A 104 9.88 7.84 8.93
CA PHE A 104 10.84 8.92 8.81
C PHE A 104 10.19 10.11 8.11
N VAL A 105 10.58 11.31 8.50
CA VAL A 105 10.10 12.55 7.91
C VAL A 105 11.17 13.10 6.98
N VAL A 106 10.79 13.38 5.74
CA VAL A 106 11.70 13.94 4.72
C VAL A 106 11.11 15.21 4.12
N GLU A 107 11.96 16.12 3.74
CA GLU A 107 11.58 17.36 3.09
C GLU A 107 11.31 17.12 1.59
N VAL A 108 10.24 17.73 1.07
CA VAL A 108 9.84 17.62 -0.34
C VAL A 108 9.51 19.02 -0.87
N GLU A 109 10.09 19.39 -1.98
CA GLU A 109 9.82 20.66 -2.67
C GLU A 109 8.48 20.64 -3.43
N ASP A 110 7.43 20.06 -2.88
CA ASP A 110 6.15 19.96 -3.59
C ASP A 110 5.08 20.84 -2.93
N THR A 111 4.33 21.56 -3.76
CA THR A 111 3.27 22.48 -3.34
C THR A 111 2.09 21.75 -2.69
N TYR A 112 1.96 20.43 -2.92
CA TYR A 112 0.82 19.64 -2.46
C TYR A 112 1.02 18.94 -1.11
N THR A 113 2.24 18.95 -0.54
CA THR A 113 2.62 18.12 0.60
C THR A 113 2.99 18.89 1.87
N ASN A 114 2.63 20.17 2.00
CA ASN A 114 3.12 21.04 3.09
C ASN A 114 4.65 21.01 3.26
N GLY A 115 5.39 20.58 2.23
CA GLY A 115 6.84 20.44 2.25
C GLY A 115 7.35 19.19 2.96
N LEU A 116 6.49 18.30 3.44
CA LEU A 116 6.87 17.09 4.16
C LEU A 116 6.33 15.81 3.48
N ALA A 117 7.15 14.78 3.46
CA ALA A 117 6.74 13.44 3.10
C ALA A 117 7.26 12.43 4.14
N TYR A 118 6.67 11.25 4.12
CA TYR A 118 6.88 10.21 5.12
C TYR A 118 7.33 8.94 4.43
N THR A 119 8.34 8.25 5.01
CA THR A 119 8.87 7.03 4.42
C THR A 119 9.21 5.98 5.47
N ARG A 120 9.19 4.72 5.06
CA ARG A 120 9.75 3.60 5.83
C ARG A 120 11.13 3.18 5.30
N ALA A 121 11.54 3.68 4.15
CA ALA A 121 12.88 3.44 3.63
C ALA A 121 13.90 4.16 4.51
N GLY A 122 14.82 3.40 5.08
CA GLY A 122 15.83 3.90 6.00
C GLY A 122 17.24 3.86 5.42
N ASN A 123 17.36 3.73 4.10
CA ASN A 123 18.64 3.78 3.40
C ASN A 123 19.10 5.24 3.27
N PHE A 124 19.91 5.70 4.20
CA PHE A 124 20.42 7.06 4.22
C PHE A 124 21.86 7.14 3.70
N ALA A 125 22.22 8.33 3.23
CA ALA A 125 23.57 8.66 2.76
C ALA A 125 23.93 10.08 3.18
N LEU A 126 25.20 10.45 3.09
CA LEU A 126 25.64 11.83 3.30
C LEU A 126 25.71 12.53 1.95
N ASN A 127 25.12 13.74 1.88
CA ASN A 127 25.28 14.62 0.72
C ASN A 127 26.64 15.36 0.75
N ALA A 128 26.89 16.20 -0.27
CA ALA A 128 28.10 17.01 -0.35
C ALA A 128 28.24 18.03 0.79
N GLU A 129 27.14 18.40 1.42
CA GLU A 129 27.05 19.33 2.55
C GLU A 129 27.14 18.60 3.89
N ARG A 130 27.34 17.27 3.86
CA ARG A 130 27.42 16.40 5.03
C ARG A 130 26.13 16.27 5.83
N GLU A 131 24.98 16.53 5.20
CA GLU A 131 23.68 16.27 5.78
C GLU A 131 23.23 14.81 5.50
N ILE A 132 22.48 14.25 6.42
CA ILE A 132 21.86 12.93 6.25
C ILE A 132 20.66 13.09 5.31
N VAL A 133 20.71 12.40 4.18
CA VAL A 133 19.67 12.42 3.14
C VAL A 133 19.24 11.00 2.79
N LEU A 134 18.05 10.85 2.23
CA LEU A 134 17.59 9.57 1.69
C LEU A 134 18.42 9.23 0.45
N ALA A 135 18.99 8.01 0.39
CA ALA A 135 19.83 7.53 -0.70
C ALA A 135 18.99 7.14 -1.93
N ASN A 136 18.31 8.14 -2.50
CA ASN A 136 17.55 8.02 -3.75
C ASN A 136 18.07 9.02 -4.77
N ASP A 137 17.50 9.02 -5.98
CA ASP A 137 17.85 9.93 -7.07
C ASP A 137 17.64 11.43 -6.74
N GLN A 138 16.83 11.73 -5.73
CA GLN A 138 16.47 13.09 -5.34
C GLN A 138 17.22 13.61 -4.11
N GLY A 139 17.89 12.73 -3.33
CA GLY A 139 18.69 13.10 -2.16
C GLY A 139 17.92 13.93 -1.13
N ARG A 140 16.67 13.54 -0.80
CA ARG A 140 15.79 14.30 0.09
C ARG A 140 16.32 14.34 1.50
N ARG A 141 16.30 15.52 2.12
CA ARG A 141 16.79 15.76 3.47
C ARG A 141 15.82 15.18 4.50
N LEU A 142 16.38 14.64 5.57
CA LEU A 142 15.59 14.28 6.76
C LEU A 142 15.13 15.52 7.53
N VAL A 143 14.04 15.42 8.21
CA VAL A 143 13.54 16.45 9.14
C VAL A 143 13.51 15.85 10.56
N PRO A 144 14.23 16.47 11.52
CA PRO A 144 15.13 17.63 11.42
C PRO A 144 16.41 17.31 10.61
N SER A 145 16.95 18.30 9.91
CA SER A 145 18.22 18.16 9.19
C SER A 145 19.37 17.99 10.18
N ILE A 146 20.19 16.96 9.96
CA ILE A 146 21.34 16.64 10.82
C ILE A 146 22.60 16.75 9.96
N GLU A 147 23.48 17.67 10.34
CA GLU A 147 24.76 17.90 9.70
C GLU A 147 25.87 17.15 10.44
N VAL A 148 26.61 16.32 9.72
CA VAL A 148 27.75 15.57 10.27
C VAL A 148 29.02 16.43 10.12
N PRO A 149 29.78 16.70 11.20
CA PRO A 149 31.00 17.50 11.14
C PRO A 149 32.04 16.98 10.14
N TRP A 150 32.80 17.89 9.53
CA TRP A 150 33.83 17.52 8.55
C TRP A 150 34.94 16.66 9.18
N GLY A 151 35.42 15.68 8.42
CA GLY A 151 36.52 14.80 8.84
C GLY A 151 36.08 13.56 9.58
N ILE A 152 34.81 13.35 9.81
CA ILE A 152 34.26 12.16 10.45
C ILE A 152 33.87 11.13 9.38
N PRO A 153 34.39 9.90 9.43
CA PRO A 153 33.96 8.84 8.53
C PRO A 153 32.58 8.29 8.94
N GLU A 154 31.83 7.75 7.98
CA GLU A 154 30.48 7.23 8.19
C GLU A 154 30.40 6.15 9.28
N TYR A 155 31.43 5.30 9.38
CA TYR A 155 31.49 4.24 10.41
C TYR A 155 31.63 4.75 11.85
N ALA A 156 31.93 6.04 12.04
CA ALA A 156 32.00 6.68 13.34
C ALA A 156 30.65 7.28 13.79
N ILE A 157 29.63 7.18 12.95
CA ILE A 157 28.28 7.63 13.26
C ILE A 157 27.53 6.50 13.95
N ASN A 158 27.01 6.76 15.13
CA ASN A 158 26.20 5.84 15.89
C ASN A 158 24.80 6.40 16.08
N ILE A 159 23.79 5.62 15.70
CA ILE A 159 22.37 5.98 15.86
C ILE A 159 21.78 5.08 16.92
N THR A 160 21.34 5.68 18.01
CA THR A 160 20.79 4.96 19.15
C THR A 160 19.32 4.61 18.95
N ASN A 161 18.75 3.71 19.75
CA ASN A 161 17.36 3.26 19.60
C ASN A 161 16.33 4.37 19.86
N ASP A 162 16.69 5.42 20.55
CA ASP A 162 15.90 6.62 20.82
C ASP A 162 16.06 7.72 19.77
N GLY A 163 16.79 7.43 18.69
CA GLY A 163 16.97 8.33 17.54
C GLY A 163 18.08 9.36 17.73
N SER A 164 18.83 9.34 18.85
CA SER A 164 19.99 10.21 19.04
C SER A 164 21.12 9.81 18.07
N VAL A 165 21.57 10.76 17.25
CA VAL A 165 22.68 10.60 16.33
C VAL A 165 23.94 11.12 16.99
N GLN A 166 24.88 10.21 17.23
CA GLN A 166 26.12 10.47 17.95
C GLN A 166 27.30 10.22 17.03
N VAL A 167 28.33 11.01 17.22
CA VAL A 167 29.59 10.85 16.49
C VAL A 167 30.69 10.49 17.47
N SER A 168 31.50 9.49 17.10
CA SER A 168 32.66 9.06 17.90
C SER A 168 33.92 9.83 17.51
N TYR A 169 34.47 10.57 18.46
CA TYR A 169 35.82 11.14 18.39
C TYR A 169 36.81 10.29 19.22
N GLY A 170 36.93 9.03 18.88
CA GLY A 170 37.74 8.07 19.65
C GLY A 170 36.97 7.52 20.86
N GLU A 171 37.21 8.01 22.06
CA GLU A 171 36.54 7.54 23.29
C GLU A 171 35.36 8.43 23.70
N VAL A 172 35.15 9.56 23.03
CA VAL A 172 34.07 10.52 23.35
C VAL A 172 33.00 10.45 22.29
N PHE A 173 31.75 10.30 22.73
CA PHE A 173 30.57 10.41 21.87
C PHE A 173 29.96 11.79 22.04
N GLU A 174 29.79 12.49 20.95
CA GLU A 174 29.13 13.79 20.89
C GLU A 174 27.79 13.63 20.12
N GLU A 175 26.70 14.08 20.73
CA GLU A 175 25.40 14.10 20.09
C GLU A 175 25.30 15.29 19.14
N ILE A 176 25.03 15.00 17.85
CA ILE A 176 24.94 16.02 16.79
C ILE A 176 23.48 16.34 16.40
N GLY A 177 22.54 15.47 16.76
CA GLY A 177 21.14 15.67 16.48
C GLY A 177 20.29 14.49 16.89
N GLN A 178 18.99 14.62 16.69
CA GLN A 178 18.03 13.58 17.03
C GLN A 178 17.04 13.39 15.88
N LEU A 179 16.84 12.14 15.49
CA LEU A 179 15.86 11.75 14.48
C LEU A 179 14.48 11.65 15.12
N GLU A 180 13.49 12.15 14.43
CA GLU A 180 12.09 12.11 14.85
C GLU A 180 11.28 11.13 14.00
N LEU A 181 10.25 10.55 14.58
CA LEU A 181 9.29 9.66 13.90
C LEU A 181 7.92 10.30 13.86
N ALA A 182 7.29 10.20 12.70
CA ALA A 182 5.90 10.58 12.48
C ALA A 182 4.97 9.38 12.68
N ILE A 183 3.88 9.55 13.40
CA ILE A 183 2.79 8.58 13.49
C ILE A 183 1.47 9.24 13.06
N PHE A 184 0.55 8.42 12.57
CA PHE A 184 -0.77 8.83 12.11
C PHE A 184 -1.85 8.07 12.84
N ALA A 185 -3.01 8.72 13.03
CA ALA A 185 -4.19 8.08 13.59
C ALA A 185 -4.70 6.95 12.68
N ASN A 186 -4.65 7.17 11.37
CA ASN A 186 -5.02 6.18 10.35
C ASN A 186 -3.94 6.12 9.24
N PRO A 187 -2.89 5.33 9.43
CA PRO A 187 -1.82 5.25 8.45
C PRO A 187 -2.26 4.69 7.08
N ALA A 188 -3.34 3.88 7.04
CA ALA A 188 -3.89 3.36 5.78
C ALA A 188 -4.52 4.46 4.88
N GLY A 189 -4.77 5.65 5.44
CA GLY A 189 -5.25 6.82 4.73
C GLY A 189 -4.15 7.66 4.07
N LEU A 190 -2.88 7.31 4.23
CA LEU A 190 -1.77 7.99 3.58
C LEU A 190 -1.85 7.85 2.05
N THR A 191 -1.47 8.91 1.35
CA THR A 191 -1.43 8.93 -0.12
C THR A 191 -0.01 8.67 -0.61
N PRO A 192 0.24 7.61 -1.39
CA PRO A 192 1.56 7.36 -1.97
C PRO A 192 1.84 8.37 -3.10
N ILE A 193 3.01 9.01 -3.06
CA ILE A 193 3.47 9.98 -4.08
C ILE A 193 4.60 9.44 -4.96
N GLY A 194 4.99 8.17 -4.77
CA GLY A 194 6.10 7.52 -5.46
C GLY A 194 7.42 7.62 -4.68
N GLY A 195 8.44 6.84 -5.09
CA GLY A 195 9.74 6.81 -4.42
C GLY A 195 9.68 6.31 -2.97
N ASN A 196 8.74 5.44 -2.62
CA ASN A 196 8.46 4.96 -1.25
C ASN A 196 8.07 6.09 -0.27
N LEU A 197 7.53 7.19 -0.82
CA LEU A 197 7.09 8.35 -0.05
C LEU A 197 5.58 8.41 0.03
N TYR A 198 5.12 8.83 1.19
CA TYR A 198 3.71 9.02 1.50
C TYR A 198 3.48 10.47 1.95
N THR A 199 2.30 10.98 1.69
CA THR A 199 1.87 12.29 2.20
C THR A 199 0.61 12.14 3.03
N GLU A 200 0.42 13.09 3.95
CA GLU A 200 -0.80 13.14 4.74
C GLU A 200 -2.03 13.40 3.88
N SER A 201 -3.16 12.92 4.32
CA SER A 201 -4.46 13.16 3.72
C SER A 201 -5.49 13.46 4.81
N VAL A 202 -6.65 13.95 4.40
CA VAL A 202 -7.78 14.14 5.33
C VAL A 202 -8.17 12.82 6.02
N ALA A 203 -7.94 11.69 5.36
CA ALA A 203 -8.26 10.36 5.89
C ALA A 203 -7.19 9.81 6.85
N SER A 204 -5.93 10.25 6.76
CA SER A 204 -4.87 9.85 7.69
C SER A 204 -4.95 10.58 9.03
N GLY A 205 -5.57 11.75 9.06
CA GLY A 205 -5.51 12.70 10.18
C GLY A 205 -4.19 13.45 10.22
N GLU A 206 -4.07 14.37 11.19
CA GLU A 206 -2.86 15.16 11.41
C GLU A 206 -1.69 14.29 11.86
N VAL A 207 -0.49 14.65 11.40
CA VAL A 207 0.75 13.99 11.78
C VAL A 207 1.12 14.32 13.23
N ALA A 208 1.54 13.31 13.99
CA ALA A 208 2.14 13.50 15.30
C ALA A 208 3.63 13.14 15.24
N ILE A 209 4.48 14.15 15.11
CA ILE A 209 5.94 14.01 15.10
C ILE A 209 6.46 14.02 16.53
N GLY A 210 7.53 13.26 16.79
CA GLY A 210 8.21 13.23 18.07
C GLY A 210 9.25 12.12 18.16
N LEU A 211 9.81 11.98 19.36
CA LEU A 211 10.94 11.08 19.58
C LEU A 211 10.53 9.60 19.50
N PRO A 212 11.41 8.74 18.97
CA PRO A 212 11.23 7.29 19.04
C PRO A 212 11.02 6.83 20.49
N THR A 213 10.45 5.65 20.69
CA THR A 213 10.11 5.05 21.98
C THR A 213 8.98 5.74 22.76
N GLU A 214 8.62 6.98 22.44
CA GLU A 214 7.55 7.71 23.13
C GLU A 214 6.20 7.60 22.41
N ASN A 215 5.12 7.70 23.17
CA ASN A 215 3.73 7.78 22.65
C ASN A 215 3.35 6.69 21.63
N GLY A 216 3.91 5.48 21.76
CA GLY A 216 3.64 4.36 20.84
C GLY A 216 4.43 4.40 19.54
N ARG A 217 5.42 5.28 19.42
CA ARG A 217 6.40 5.26 18.34
C ARG A 217 7.35 4.08 18.54
N GLY A 218 7.76 3.49 17.39
CA GLY A 218 8.74 2.41 17.36
C GLY A 218 10.12 2.85 17.84
N THR A 219 11.04 1.89 17.84
CA THR A 219 12.47 2.09 18.11
C THR A 219 13.24 2.09 16.80
N MET A 220 14.38 2.77 16.78
CA MET A 220 15.30 2.73 15.65
C MET A 220 16.37 1.65 15.85
N ILE A 221 16.74 0.98 14.79
CA ILE A 221 17.79 -0.04 14.79
C ILE A 221 18.77 0.28 13.67
N GLN A 222 20.01 0.59 14.04
CA GLN A 222 21.09 0.89 13.09
C GLN A 222 21.63 -0.39 12.43
N ASN A 223 22.19 -0.27 11.23
CA ASN A 223 22.71 -1.35 10.38
C ASN A 223 21.64 -2.34 9.90
N PHE A 224 20.39 -1.93 9.90
CA PHE A 224 19.27 -2.73 9.38
C PHE A 224 18.42 -1.89 8.43
N LEU A 225 17.84 -2.57 7.45
CA LEU A 225 16.76 -2.03 6.61
C LEU A 225 15.50 -2.86 6.80
N GLU A 226 14.37 -2.20 6.68
CA GLU A 226 13.08 -2.88 6.60
C GLU A 226 12.87 -3.33 5.16
N ALA A 227 12.89 -4.65 4.90
CA ALA A 227 12.56 -5.19 3.59
C ALA A 227 11.04 -5.05 3.31
N SER A 228 10.66 -5.22 2.06
CA SER A 228 9.24 -5.26 1.67
C SER A 228 8.48 -6.30 2.50
N ASN A 229 7.25 -5.97 2.89
CA ASN A 229 6.34 -6.91 3.59
C ASN A 229 5.64 -7.89 2.65
N ILE A 230 6.10 -8.01 1.40
CA ILE A 230 5.57 -8.90 0.38
C ILE A 230 6.19 -10.29 0.50
N ASP A 231 5.35 -11.32 0.47
CA ASP A 231 5.77 -12.69 0.18
C ASP A 231 5.59 -12.99 -1.33
N PRO A 232 6.68 -13.05 -2.11
CA PRO A 232 6.59 -13.26 -3.55
C PRO A 232 5.89 -14.55 -3.96
N VAL A 233 5.97 -15.59 -3.12
CA VAL A 233 5.33 -16.89 -3.42
C VAL A 233 3.81 -16.76 -3.30
N THR A 234 3.34 -16.12 -2.24
CA THR A 234 1.90 -15.87 -2.04
C THR A 234 1.35 -14.97 -3.14
N GLU A 235 2.04 -13.88 -3.49
CA GLU A 235 1.63 -12.97 -4.57
C GLU A 235 1.57 -13.67 -5.94
N LEU A 236 2.51 -14.58 -6.24
CA LEU A 236 2.49 -15.39 -7.47
C LEU A 236 1.28 -16.33 -7.52
N VAL A 237 0.92 -16.95 -6.39
CA VAL A 237 -0.27 -17.80 -6.30
C VAL A 237 -1.53 -16.97 -6.51
N ASP A 238 -1.62 -15.80 -5.90
CA ASP A 238 -2.75 -14.88 -6.05
C ASP A 238 -2.86 -14.34 -7.48
N LEU A 239 -1.73 -14.07 -8.13
CA LEU A 239 -1.68 -13.68 -9.54
C LEU A 239 -2.26 -14.80 -10.44
N ILE A 240 -1.83 -16.06 -10.24
CA ILE A 240 -2.34 -17.20 -11.02
C ILE A 240 -3.85 -17.39 -10.77
N ASN A 241 -4.31 -17.29 -9.53
CA ASN A 241 -5.72 -17.41 -9.19
C ASN A 241 -6.55 -16.31 -9.84
N THR A 242 -6.05 -15.07 -9.81
CA THR A 242 -6.71 -13.91 -10.42
C THR A 242 -6.73 -14.01 -11.95
N GLN A 243 -5.65 -14.49 -12.58
CA GLN A 243 -5.62 -14.76 -14.01
C GLN A 243 -6.63 -15.83 -14.43
N ARG A 244 -6.71 -16.92 -13.68
CA ARG A 244 -7.73 -17.98 -13.95
C ARG A 244 -9.15 -17.44 -13.79
N ALA A 245 -9.40 -16.64 -12.75
CA ALA A 245 -10.71 -16.01 -12.56
C ALA A 245 -11.05 -15.07 -13.72
N PHE A 246 -10.06 -14.32 -14.23
CA PHE A 246 -10.21 -13.48 -15.40
C PHE A 246 -10.55 -14.28 -16.66
N GLU A 247 -9.86 -15.42 -16.90
CA GLU A 247 -10.14 -16.31 -18.02
C GLU A 247 -11.56 -16.89 -17.95
N PHE A 248 -12.01 -17.36 -16.77
CA PHE A 248 -13.36 -17.86 -16.59
C PHE A 248 -14.43 -16.79 -16.82
N ASN A 249 -14.22 -15.57 -16.33
CA ASN A 249 -15.14 -14.47 -16.60
C ASN A 249 -15.17 -14.09 -18.09
N SER A 250 -14.02 -14.10 -18.76
CA SER A 250 -13.93 -13.86 -20.20
C SER A 250 -14.66 -14.93 -21.01
N GLN A 251 -14.54 -16.22 -20.62
CA GLN A 251 -15.27 -17.31 -21.27
C GLN A 251 -16.78 -17.20 -21.02
N SER A 252 -17.19 -16.81 -19.80
CA SER A 252 -18.61 -16.57 -19.49
C SER A 252 -19.19 -15.45 -20.35
N LEU A 253 -18.44 -14.36 -20.54
CA LEU A 253 -18.85 -13.25 -21.40
C LEU A 253 -18.99 -13.68 -22.85
N LYS A 254 -18.05 -14.47 -23.39
CA LYS A 254 -18.14 -15.02 -24.76
C LYS A 254 -19.36 -15.93 -24.93
N ALA A 255 -19.60 -16.83 -23.98
CA ALA A 255 -20.77 -17.72 -24.01
C ALA A 255 -22.09 -16.93 -23.96
N ALA A 256 -22.17 -15.84 -23.17
CA ALA A 256 -23.33 -14.98 -23.14
C ALA A 256 -23.55 -14.25 -24.48
N ASP A 257 -22.48 -13.78 -25.13
CA ASP A 257 -22.54 -13.14 -26.44
C ASP A 257 -23.00 -14.13 -27.54
N GLU A 258 -22.49 -15.38 -27.54
CA GLU A 258 -22.94 -16.44 -28.45
C GLU A 258 -24.43 -16.73 -28.30
N VAL A 259 -24.94 -16.81 -27.08
CA VAL A 259 -26.37 -16.98 -26.82
C VAL A 259 -27.18 -15.82 -27.39
N LEU A 260 -26.73 -14.59 -27.22
CA LEU A 260 -27.39 -13.41 -27.79
C LEU A 260 -27.39 -13.42 -29.32
N GLN A 261 -26.29 -13.84 -29.95
CA GLN A 261 -26.20 -13.99 -31.40
C GLN A 261 -27.18 -15.04 -31.92
N ILE A 262 -27.31 -16.19 -31.24
CA ILE A 262 -28.29 -17.22 -31.59
C ILE A 262 -29.71 -16.66 -31.52
N VAL A 263 -30.06 -15.96 -30.43
CA VAL A 263 -31.39 -15.34 -30.26
C VAL A 263 -31.66 -14.29 -31.35
N ALA A 264 -30.66 -13.46 -31.68
CA ALA A 264 -30.78 -12.46 -32.75
C ALA A 264 -31.00 -13.10 -34.12
N ASN A 265 -30.33 -14.22 -34.42
CA ASN A 265 -30.49 -14.97 -35.66
C ASN A 265 -31.89 -15.64 -35.74
N LEU A 266 -32.37 -16.22 -34.65
CA LEU A 266 -33.73 -16.78 -34.60
C LEU A 266 -34.81 -15.75 -34.92
N ARG A 267 -34.66 -14.50 -34.42
CA ARG A 267 -35.59 -13.40 -34.69
C ARG A 267 -35.54 -12.94 -36.16
N ARG A 268 -34.46 -13.18 -36.87
CA ARG A 268 -34.30 -12.79 -38.28
C ARG A 268 -34.91 -13.80 -39.26
N TYR A 269 -35.11 -15.05 -38.83
CA TYR A 269 -35.62 -16.15 -39.65
C TYR A 269 -37.06 -16.58 -39.26
N GLY A 270 -37.66 -16.03 -38.25
CA GLY A 270 -39.06 -16.18 -37.87
C GLY A 270 -39.85 -14.91 -38.15
#